data_666c4be48a22733021a33ef105d7f2a8
#
_entry.id   666c4be48a22733021a33ef105d7f2a8
#
_cell.length_a   1.000
_cell.length_b   1.000
_cell.length_c   1.000
_cell.angle_alpha   90.00
_cell.angle_beta   90.00
_cell.angle_gamma   90.00
#
_symmetry.space_group_name_H-M   'P 1'
#
loop_
_entity.id
_entity.type
_entity.pdbx_description
1 polymer ?
#
loop_
_entity_poly.entity_id
_entity_poly.type
_entity_poly.pdbx_seq_one_letter_code
_entity_poly.pdbx_strand_id
1 'polypeptide(L)'
;FYIAMEPDYNKLFMNNGDLTFSDLTNRSKTKGLGIGSGVGTADIDDDGFLDLFFTNRTFYSSGKQITPSDRNFLLRNQGNNNNWIKLNLIGDESNRNGYGAKIKLVSGSLTQHREHTSAHGYNSANDYRVHFGLADNTSIDLIEIQWPSGKISEFNNQEINQILTLKE
;
A
#
# COMPACT_ATOMS: atom_id res chain seq x y z
N PHE A 1 3.37 4.72 -7.29
CA PHE A 1 2.06 4.12 -7.63
C PHE A 1 2.19 3.13 -8.78
N TYR A 2 1.30 2.15 -8.83
CA TYR A 2 1.21 1.15 -9.89
C TYR A 2 -0.12 1.30 -10.62
N ILE A 3 -0.08 1.24 -11.95
CA ILE A 3 -1.26 1.38 -12.81
C ILE A 3 -1.46 0.09 -13.58
N ALA A 4 -2.60 -0.56 -13.36
CA ALA A 4 -3.08 -1.64 -14.22
C ALA A 4 -3.72 -1.02 -15.47
N MET A 5 -3.22 -1.35 -16.64
CA MET A 5 -3.56 -0.67 -17.89
C MET A 5 -4.23 -1.60 -18.90
N GLU A 6 -5.05 -0.98 -19.77
CA GLU A 6 -5.69 -1.60 -20.92
C GLU A 6 -5.53 -0.65 -22.13
N PRO A 7 -5.09 -1.10 -23.30
CA PRO A 7 -4.67 -2.46 -23.68
C PRO A 7 -3.16 -2.71 -23.55
N ASP A 8 -2.43 -1.80 -22.89
CA ASP A 8 -0.97 -1.84 -22.78
C ASP A 8 -0.52 -2.63 -21.54
N TYR A 9 0.76 -2.63 -21.26
CA TYR A 9 1.32 -3.25 -20.06
C TYR A 9 1.22 -2.32 -18.83
N ASN A 10 1.13 -2.94 -17.67
CA ASN A 10 1.09 -2.23 -16.39
C ASN A 10 2.37 -1.42 -16.14
N LYS A 11 2.26 -0.33 -15.38
CA LYS A 11 3.37 0.58 -15.11
C LYS A 11 3.55 0.84 -13.62
N LEU A 12 4.82 0.87 -13.19
CA LEU A 12 5.22 1.29 -11.84
C LEU A 12 5.93 2.64 -11.91
N PHE A 13 5.42 3.59 -11.14
CA PHE A 13 6.00 4.91 -11.02
C PHE A 13 6.45 5.20 -9.58
N MET A 14 7.63 5.73 -9.43
CA MET A 14 8.17 6.22 -8.17
C MET A 14 8.01 7.75 -8.10
N ASN A 15 7.51 8.25 -6.98
CA ASN A 15 7.49 9.68 -6.69
C ASN A 15 8.92 10.14 -6.33
N ASN A 16 9.41 11.15 -7.02
CA ASN A 16 10.75 11.72 -6.79
C ASN A 16 10.77 12.76 -5.66
N GLY A 17 9.60 13.18 -5.15
CA GLY A 17 9.46 14.18 -4.09
C GLY A 17 9.48 15.64 -4.57
N ASP A 18 9.65 15.87 -5.86
CA ASP A 18 9.73 17.19 -6.52
C ASP A 18 8.56 17.43 -7.50
N LEU A 19 7.42 16.75 -7.28
CA LEU A 19 6.25 16.73 -8.16
C LEU A 19 6.48 16.02 -9.52
N THR A 20 7.58 15.30 -9.67
CA THR A 20 7.84 14.43 -10.82
C THR A 20 7.79 12.96 -10.44
N PHE A 21 7.70 12.08 -11.45
CA PHE A 21 7.66 10.63 -11.26
C PHE A 21 8.62 9.94 -12.23
N SER A 22 9.31 8.92 -11.76
CA SER A 22 10.17 8.06 -12.55
C SER A 22 9.48 6.76 -12.89
N ASP A 23 9.45 6.35 -14.18
CA ASP A 23 8.96 5.04 -14.60
C ASP A 23 10.00 3.97 -14.27
N LEU A 24 9.66 3.11 -13.32
CA LEU A 24 10.50 2.00 -12.87
C LEU A 24 10.07 0.64 -13.43
N THR A 25 9.08 0.58 -14.30
CA THR A 25 8.44 -0.66 -14.77
C THR A 25 9.45 -1.72 -15.25
N ASN A 26 10.37 -1.33 -16.12
CA ASN A 26 11.37 -2.26 -16.65
C ASN A 26 12.44 -2.63 -15.61
N ARG A 27 12.89 -1.66 -14.82
CA ARG A 27 13.92 -1.86 -13.80
C ARG A 27 13.44 -2.77 -12.68
N SER A 28 12.20 -2.61 -12.24
CA SER A 28 11.59 -3.42 -11.18
C SER A 28 11.03 -4.75 -11.66
N LYS A 29 11.01 -4.99 -12.99
CA LYS A 29 10.40 -6.18 -13.61
C LYS A 29 8.89 -6.33 -13.30
N THR A 30 8.20 -5.23 -13.01
CA THR A 30 6.77 -5.21 -12.67
C THR A 30 5.87 -5.14 -13.90
N LYS A 31 6.44 -5.22 -15.11
CA LYS A 31 5.70 -5.23 -16.36
C LYS A 31 4.83 -6.48 -16.45
N GLY A 32 3.57 -6.35 -16.09
CA GLY A 32 2.57 -7.41 -16.31
C GLY A 32 2.15 -7.48 -17.78
N LEU A 33 1.89 -8.69 -18.26
CA LEU A 33 1.27 -8.93 -19.57
C LEU A 33 -0.21 -9.24 -19.36
N GLY A 34 -1.07 -8.65 -20.19
CA GLY A 34 -2.52 -8.86 -20.13
C GLY A 34 -3.28 -7.55 -19.98
N ILE A 35 -4.59 -7.67 -19.82
CA ILE A 35 -5.45 -6.52 -19.55
C ILE A 35 -5.66 -6.41 -18.04
N GLY A 36 -4.96 -5.47 -17.42
CA GLY A 36 -5.04 -5.21 -16.00
C GLY A 36 -6.44 -4.81 -15.56
N SER A 37 -6.88 -5.30 -14.42
CA SER A 37 -8.19 -5.00 -13.84
C SER A 37 -8.06 -4.42 -12.44
N GLY A 38 -7.72 -5.22 -11.46
CA GLY A 38 -7.54 -4.79 -10.08
C GLY A 38 -6.08 -4.85 -9.65
N VAL A 39 -5.70 -3.99 -8.70
CA VAL A 39 -4.37 -3.96 -8.08
C VAL A 39 -4.53 -3.85 -6.58
N GLY A 40 -3.84 -4.69 -5.83
CA GLY A 40 -3.73 -4.61 -4.38
C GLY A 40 -2.27 -4.66 -3.94
N THR A 41 -1.97 -4.01 -2.84
CA THR A 41 -0.68 -4.08 -2.17
C THR A 41 -0.86 -4.64 -0.76
N ALA A 42 0.00 -5.57 -0.40
CA ALA A 42 0.08 -6.12 0.95
C ALA A 42 1.52 -6.56 1.21
N ASP A 43 1.93 -6.54 2.45
CA ASP A 43 3.16 -7.20 2.88
C ASP A 43 2.77 -8.62 3.30
N ILE A 44 2.94 -9.58 2.38
CA ILE A 44 2.35 -10.92 2.48
C ILE A 44 3.17 -11.83 3.41
N ASP A 45 4.47 -11.62 3.47
CA ASP A 45 5.37 -12.40 4.31
C ASP A 45 5.84 -11.67 5.57
N ASP A 46 5.23 -10.50 5.87
CA ASP A 46 5.50 -9.66 7.04
C ASP A 46 6.97 -9.22 7.16
N ASP A 47 7.65 -9.06 6.01
CA ASP A 47 9.03 -8.59 5.95
C ASP A 47 9.15 -7.04 5.99
N GLY A 48 8.02 -6.33 5.96
CA GLY A 48 7.93 -4.88 6.02
C GLY A 48 7.90 -4.17 4.68
N PHE A 49 7.97 -4.90 3.59
CA PHE A 49 7.97 -4.35 2.24
C PHE A 49 6.70 -4.76 1.50
N LEU A 50 5.98 -3.77 0.97
CA LEU A 50 4.73 -4.04 0.26
C LEU A 50 4.98 -4.81 -1.02
N ASP A 51 4.31 -5.96 -1.14
CA ASP A 51 4.20 -6.75 -2.35
C ASP A 51 3.08 -6.24 -3.24
N LEU A 52 3.05 -6.70 -4.49
CA LEU A 52 2.10 -6.25 -5.48
C LEU A 52 1.34 -7.45 -6.06
N PHE A 53 0.03 -7.44 -5.92
CA PHE A 53 -0.87 -8.37 -6.58
C PHE A 53 -1.70 -7.63 -7.62
N PHE A 54 -1.79 -8.16 -8.83
CA PHE A 54 -2.70 -7.64 -9.83
C PHE A 54 -3.38 -8.72 -10.63
N THR A 55 -4.61 -8.43 -11.02
CA THR A 55 -5.47 -9.32 -11.78
C THR A 55 -5.54 -8.90 -13.24
N ASN A 56 -5.61 -9.87 -14.11
CA ASN A 56 -5.83 -9.67 -15.55
C ASN A 56 -7.16 -10.24 -15.98
N ARG A 57 -7.72 -9.65 -17.03
CA ARG A 57 -8.92 -10.14 -17.71
C ARG A 57 -8.55 -10.80 -19.03
N THR A 58 -9.28 -11.86 -19.34
CA THR A 58 -9.22 -12.49 -20.65
C THR A 58 -10.31 -11.95 -21.55
N PHE A 59 -9.95 -11.57 -22.77
CA PHE A 59 -10.91 -11.21 -23.80
C PHE A 59 -10.86 -12.21 -24.95
N TYR A 60 -12.04 -12.55 -25.43
CA TYR A 60 -12.23 -13.40 -26.59
C TYR A 60 -12.91 -12.60 -27.70
N SER A 61 -12.43 -12.77 -28.92
CA SER A 61 -13.12 -12.28 -30.12
C SER A 61 -13.27 -13.46 -31.09
N SER A 62 -14.49 -13.71 -31.56
CA SER A 62 -14.82 -14.83 -32.44
C SER A 62 -14.30 -16.19 -31.93
N GLY A 63 -14.38 -16.42 -30.62
CA GLY A 63 -13.94 -17.64 -29.95
C GLY A 63 -12.43 -17.79 -29.78
N LYS A 64 -11.64 -16.80 -30.15
CA LYS A 64 -10.19 -16.78 -29.92
C LYS A 64 -9.85 -15.82 -28.77
N GLN A 65 -8.94 -16.27 -27.90
CA GLN A 65 -8.32 -15.37 -26.89
C GLN A 65 -7.48 -14.32 -27.61
N ILE A 66 -7.76 -13.05 -27.32
CA ILE A 66 -7.05 -11.91 -27.93
C ILE A 66 -6.12 -11.18 -26.96
N THR A 67 -6.14 -11.57 -25.68
CA THR A 67 -5.22 -11.04 -24.68
C THR A 67 -3.97 -11.88 -24.55
N PRO A 68 -2.80 -11.27 -24.30
CA PRO A 68 -1.53 -12.02 -24.21
C PRO A 68 -1.48 -12.97 -23.00
N SER A 69 -2.19 -12.64 -21.94
CA SER A 69 -2.22 -13.44 -20.71
C SER A 69 -3.50 -13.16 -19.91
N ASP A 70 -4.04 -14.23 -19.34
CA ASP A 70 -5.16 -14.21 -18.38
C ASP A 70 -4.69 -14.52 -16.95
N ARG A 71 -3.38 -14.64 -16.73
CA ARG A 71 -2.81 -14.97 -15.42
C ARG A 71 -2.79 -13.73 -14.53
N ASN A 72 -3.13 -13.95 -13.28
CA ASN A 72 -2.88 -12.99 -12.22
C ASN A 72 -1.40 -13.06 -11.80
N PHE A 73 -0.88 -11.97 -11.25
CA PHE A 73 0.50 -11.90 -10.82
C PHE A 73 0.59 -11.49 -9.36
N LEU A 74 1.44 -12.21 -8.65
CA LEU A 74 1.92 -11.84 -7.33
C LEU A 74 3.41 -11.56 -7.46
N LEU A 75 3.82 -10.32 -7.24
CA LEU A 75 5.21 -9.89 -7.32
C LEU A 75 5.70 -9.57 -5.91
N ARG A 76 6.66 -10.36 -5.44
CA ARG A 76 7.29 -10.13 -4.16
C ARG A 76 8.33 -9.01 -4.25
N ASN A 77 8.24 -8.05 -3.33
CA ASN A 77 9.26 -7.05 -3.12
C ASN A 77 10.49 -7.68 -2.45
N GLN A 78 11.67 -7.44 -2.99
CA GLN A 78 12.90 -8.00 -2.42
C GLN A 78 13.43 -7.18 -1.23
N GLY A 79 12.75 -6.10 -0.89
CA GLY A 79 13.13 -5.23 0.21
C GLY A 79 14.41 -4.42 -0.01
N ASN A 80 14.79 -3.72 1.02
CA ASN A 80 16.06 -2.99 1.17
C ASN A 80 16.37 -2.82 2.67
N ASN A 81 17.21 -1.88 3.05
CA ASN A 81 17.56 -1.62 4.45
C ASN A 81 16.70 -0.55 5.13
N ASN A 82 15.59 -0.12 4.50
CA ASN A 82 14.71 0.88 5.08
C ASN A 82 13.87 0.28 6.21
N ASN A 83 13.61 1.12 7.21
CA ASN A 83 12.74 0.78 8.33
C ASN A 83 11.27 1.03 8.00
N TRP A 84 10.38 0.42 8.76
CA TRP A 84 8.95 0.45 8.52
C TRP A 84 8.13 0.28 9.82
N ILE A 85 6.84 0.52 9.73
CA ILE A 85 5.84 0.09 10.72
C ILE A 85 4.51 -0.19 10.02
N LYS A 86 3.77 -1.17 10.52
CA LYS A 86 2.37 -1.42 10.15
C LYS A 86 1.47 -1.20 11.35
N LEU A 87 0.37 -0.49 11.15
CA LEU A 87 -0.61 -0.20 12.19
C LEU A 87 -1.88 -1.01 11.95
N ASN A 88 -2.24 -1.81 12.94
CA ASN A 88 -3.52 -2.50 13.02
C ASN A 88 -4.45 -1.70 13.93
N LEU A 89 -5.46 -1.04 13.36
CA LEU A 89 -6.39 -0.19 14.10
C LEU A 89 -7.59 -0.99 14.58
N ILE A 90 -7.98 -0.78 15.83
CA ILE A 90 -9.17 -1.35 16.44
C ILE A 90 -10.03 -0.21 16.99
N GLY A 91 -11.16 0.07 16.33
CA GLY A 91 -12.16 1.01 16.82
C GLY A 91 -13.00 0.41 17.94
N ASP A 92 -13.41 1.24 18.88
CA ASP A 92 -14.34 0.94 19.97
C ASP A 92 -15.66 1.69 19.74
N GLU A 93 -15.65 3.01 19.72
CA GLU A 93 -16.79 3.86 19.35
C GLU A 93 -16.90 3.98 17.81
N SER A 94 -15.80 3.90 17.10
CA SER A 94 -15.73 3.83 15.65
C SER A 94 -16.03 2.43 15.12
N ASN A 95 -16.08 2.27 13.79
CA ASN A 95 -16.14 0.92 13.21
C ASN A 95 -14.91 0.10 13.63
N ARG A 96 -15.12 -1.20 13.84
CA ARG A 96 -14.11 -2.12 14.39
C ARG A 96 -12.73 -2.03 13.72
N ASN A 97 -12.69 -1.83 12.42
CA ASN A 97 -11.45 -1.78 11.65
C ASN A 97 -10.83 -0.37 11.59
N GLY A 98 -11.47 0.64 12.20
CA GLY A 98 -10.98 2.02 12.18
C GLY A 98 -10.98 2.67 10.79
N TYR A 99 -11.74 2.15 9.82
CA TYR A 99 -11.83 2.77 8.50
C TYR A 99 -12.39 4.19 8.58
N GLY A 100 -11.73 5.13 7.92
CA GLY A 100 -11.98 6.57 8.01
C GLY A 100 -11.07 7.28 9.01
N ALA A 101 -10.25 6.56 9.77
CA ALA A 101 -9.26 7.18 10.65
C ALA A 101 -8.20 7.93 9.83
N LYS A 102 -7.81 9.11 10.33
CA LYS A 102 -6.71 9.90 9.78
C LYS A 102 -5.51 9.78 10.70
N ILE A 103 -4.38 9.39 10.12
CA ILE A 103 -3.17 9.08 10.87
C ILE A 103 -2.08 10.04 10.45
N LYS A 104 -1.43 10.66 11.44
CA LYS A 104 -0.20 11.40 11.29
C LYS A 104 0.91 10.65 12.01
N LEU A 105 2.01 10.41 11.33
CA LEU A 105 3.21 9.77 11.88
C LEU A 105 4.39 10.72 11.73
N VAL A 106 5.13 10.91 12.83
CA VAL A 106 6.36 11.71 12.88
C VAL A 106 7.53 10.82 13.29
N SER A 107 8.61 10.87 12.53
CA SER A 107 9.84 10.11 12.75
C SER A 107 11.03 10.97 12.32
N GLY A 108 11.72 11.59 13.27
CA GLY A 108 12.74 12.60 13.00
C GLY A 108 12.18 13.78 12.17
N SER A 109 12.79 14.04 11.03
CA SER A 109 12.31 15.08 10.11
C SER A 109 11.17 14.63 9.18
N LEU A 110 10.85 13.34 9.18
CA LEU A 110 9.82 12.76 8.33
C LEU A 110 8.45 12.90 8.99
N THR A 111 7.51 13.55 8.30
CA THR A 111 6.09 13.58 8.68
C THR A 111 5.26 12.99 7.56
N GLN A 112 4.42 12.00 7.87
CA GLN A 112 3.55 11.34 6.93
C GLN A 112 2.09 11.40 7.39
N HIS A 113 1.18 11.49 6.43
CA HIS A 113 -0.26 11.43 6.67
C HIS A 113 -0.86 10.29 5.85
N ARG A 114 -1.78 9.54 6.46
CA ARG A 114 -2.55 8.48 5.81
C ARG A 114 -4.00 8.57 6.26
N GLU A 115 -4.89 8.26 5.35
CA GLU A 115 -6.29 7.95 5.68
C GLU A 115 -6.47 6.44 5.57
N HIS A 116 -7.04 5.83 6.59
CA HIS A 116 -7.31 4.39 6.59
C HIS A 116 -8.60 4.11 5.82
N THR A 117 -8.49 3.56 4.62
CA THR A 117 -9.61 3.30 3.71
C THR A 117 -9.79 1.81 3.45
N SER A 118 -11.04 1.40 3.19
CA SER A 118 -11.39 0.01 2.88
C SER A 118 -11.22 -0.35 1.40
N ALA A 119 -10.95 0.62 0.53
CA ALA A 119 -10.85 0.41 -0.91
C ALA A 119 -9.79 1.33 -1.52
N HIS A 120 -9.06 0.80 -2.48
CA HIS A 120 -8.02 1.52 -3.23
C HIS A 120 -8.11 1.13 -4.71
N GLY A 121 -8.42 2.11 -5.56
CA GLY A 121 -8.53 1.87 -6.98
C GLY A 121 -9.79 1.07 -7.41
N TYR A 122 -9.78 0.61 -8.64
CA TYR A 122 -10.92 -0.08 -9.24
C TYR A 122 -10.98 -1.54 -8.79
N ASN A 123 -12.12 -1.96 -8.20
CA ASN A 123 -12.36 -3.33 -7.72
C ASN A 123 -11.21 -3.90 -6.85
N SER A 124 -10.61 -3.07 -6.01
CA SER A 124 -9.40 -3.42 -5.30
C SER A 124 -9.40 -2.93 -3.86
N ALA A 125 -8.70 -3.66 -3.01
CA ALA A 125 -8.36 -3.26 -1.66
C ALA A 125 -6.90 -3.60 -1.39
N ASN A 126 -6.24 -2.79 -0.57
CA ASN A 126 -4.92 -3.10 -0.03
C ASN A 126 -5.03 -3.88 1.29
N ASP A 127 -3.89 -4.21 1.90
CA ASP A 127 -3.85 -4.70 3.27
C ASP A 127 -4.64 -3.74 4.19
N TYR A 128 -5.43 -4.32 5.11
CA TYR A 128 -6.18 -3.53 6.09
C TYR A 128 -5.28 -2.84 7.12
N ARG A 129 -4.03 -3.26 7.26
CA ARG A 129 -3.04 -2.60 8.10
C ARG A 129 -2.45 -1.40 7.38
N VAL A 130 -2.33 -0.28 8.08
CA VAL A 130 -1.78 0.94 7.48
C VAL A 130 -0.26 0.90 7.53
N HIS A 131 0.39 0.85 6.39
CA HIS A 131 1.84 0.76 6.26
C HIS A 131 2.50 2.14 6.15
N PHE A 132 3.62 2.31 6.88
CA PHE A 132 4.51 3.46 6.78
C PHE A 132 5.95 3.00 6.57
N GLY A 133 6.58 3.44 5.49
CA GLY A 133 8.03 3.35 5.32
C GLY A 133 8.70 4.50 6.06
N LEU A 134 9.78 4.21 6.78
CA LEU A 134 10.48 5.17 7.64
C LEU A 134 11.87 5.56 7.12
N ALA A 135 12.24 5.06 5.93
CA ALA A 135 13.59 5.20 5.38
C ALA A 135 14.67 4.70 6.38
N ASP A 136 15.63 5.51 6.73
CA ASP A 136 16.71 5.21 7.68
C ASP A 136 16.41 5.66 9.12
N ASN A 137 15.22 6.23 9.39
CA ASN A 137 14.84 6.61 10.76
C ASN A 137 14.71 5.39 11.67
N THR A 138 15.24 5.49 12.89
CA THR A 138 15.34 4.38 13.83
C THR A 138 14.36 4.44 15.00
N SER A 139 13.47 5.43 15.01
CA SER A 139 12.43 5.59 16.02
C SER A 139 11.23 6.35 15.46
N ILE A 140 10.08 6.21 16.12
CA ILE A 140 8.88 6.99 15.83
C ILE A 140 8.59 7.88 17.02
N ASP A 141 8.58 9.20 16.78
CA ASP A 141 8.37 10.19 17.82
C ASP A 141 6.90 10.28 18.22
N LEU A 142 6.00 10.25 17.22
CA LEU A 142 4.56 10.39 17.43
C LEU A 142 3.76 9.64 16.38
N ILE A 143 2.72 8.94 16.83
CA ILE A 143 1.59 8.50 16.01
C ILE A 143 0.33 9.15 16.58
N GLU A 144 -0.28 10.04 15.82
CA GLU A 144 -1.56 10.68 16.14
C GLU A 144 -2.65 10.08 15.27
N ILE A 145 -3.74 9.64 15.88
CA ILE A 145 -4.88 9.05 15.17
C ILE A 145 -6.13 9.84 15.50
N GLN A 146 -6.72 10.45 14.49
CA GLN A 146 -8.07 10.99 14.56
C GLN A 146 -9.05 9.92 14.10
N TRP A 147 -9.79 9.35 15.05
CA TRP A 147 -10.77 8.31 14.80
C TRP A 147 -12.07 8.86 14.17
N PRO A 148 -12.85 8.04 13.44
CA PRO A 148 -14.16 8.47 12.90
C PRO A 148 -15.15 8.96 13.96
N SER A 149 -15.07 8.50 15.21
CA SER A 149 -15.85 9.00 16.34
C SER A 149 -15.56 10.47 16.67
N GLY A 150 -14.42 11.01 16.19
CA GLY A 150 -13.89 12.32 16.54
C GLY A 150 -12.85 12.29 17.67
N LYS A 151 -12.68 11.15 18.34
CA LYS A 151 -11.62 10.97 19.35
C LYS A 151 -10.24 11.09 18.72
N ILE A 152 -9.29 11.61 19.46
CA ILE A 152 -7.88 11.67 19.08
C ILE A 152 -7.08 10.84 20.09
N SER A 153 -6.24 9.96 19.55
CA SER A 153 -5.29 9.16 20.34
C SER A 153 -3.87 9.47 19.90
N GLU A 154 -2.95 9.58 20.85
CA GLU A 154 -1.53 9.83 20.61
C GLU A 154 -0.68 8.73 21.24
N PHE A 155 0.29 8.24 20.47
CA PHE A 155 1.24 7.22 20.88
C PHE A 155 2.65 7.73 20.61
N ASN A 156 3.40 7.97 21.67
CA ASN A 156 4.75 8.54 21.59
C ASN A 156 5.82 7.46 21.70
N ASN A 157 6.99 7.71 21.11
CA ASN A 157 8.21 6.91 21.25
C ASN A 157 7.99 5.42 20.93
N GLN A 158 7.43 5.13 19.76
CA GLN A 158 7.20 3.76 19.33
C GLN A 158 8.43 3.16 18.63
N GLU A 159 8.62 1.86 18.80
CA GLU A 159 9.66 1.11 18.09
C GLU A 159 9.27 0.91 16.61
N ILE A 160 10.28 0.70 15.79
CA ILE A 160 10.17 0.45 14.36
C ILE A 160 10.15 -1.06 14.04
N ASN A 161 9.94 -1.42 12.77
CA ASN A 161 10.02 -2.79 12.22
C ASN A 161 9.09 -3.77 12.94
N GLN A 162 7.86 -3.34 13.17
CA GLN A 162 6.83 -4.13 13.85
C GLN A 162 5.43 -3.89 13.31
N ILE A 163 4.52 -4.80 13.67
CA ILE A 163 3.08 -4.62 13.51
C ILE A 163 2.53 -4.18 14.86
N LEU A 164 2.09 -2.93 14.96
CA LEU A 164 1.58 -2.34 16.20
C LEU A 164 0.05 -2.29 16.17
N THR A 165 -0.60 -2.90 17.18
CA THR A 165 -2.05 -2.80 17.34
C THR A 165 -2.42 -1.63 18.23
N LEU A 166 -3.19 -0.68 17.70
CA LEU A 166 -3.64 0.53 18.36
C LEU A 166 -5.16 0.51 18.51
N LYS A 167 -5.62 0.77 19.71
CA LYS A 167 -7.06 0.82 20.05
C LYS A 167 -7.51 2.25 20.27
N GLU A 168 -8.74 2.53 19.86
CA GLU A 168 -9.43 3.80 20.06
C GLU A 168 -9.54 4.25 21.52
#